data_bf8252a56fb2b7dd2b1b4c748777bb57
#
_entry.id   bf8252a56fb2b7dd2b1b4c748777bb57
#
_cell.length_a   1.000
_cell.length_b   1.000
_cell.length_c   1.000
_cell.angle_alpha   90.00
_cell.angle_beta   90.00
_cell.angle_gamma   90.00
#
_symmetry.space_group_name_H-M   'P 1'
#
loop_
_entity.id
_entity.type
_entity.pdbx_description
1 polymer ?
#
loop_
_entity_poly.entity_id
_entity_poly.type
_entity_poly.pdbx_seq_one_letter_code
_entity_poly.pdbx_strand_id
1 'polypeptide(L)'
;MSERALLAAQGYLELGMVDEALAELSFLQELKIHDPEIVELRLHILMQGQRWHAALATAEELLRVTPNAVPAYIHGAFALHELGCTREARDLLLKGPPDLRNDPTFHYNIGCYEAVLGNRNSAMQSLRKSFALDETYRDFAIQDPDLESIREDIAF
;
A
#
# COMPACT_ATOMS: atom_id res chain seq x y z
N MET A 1 8.43 -26.05 -9.64
CA MET A 1 8.22 -25.01 -10.70
C MET A 1 7.74 -23.68 -10.11
N SER A 2 6.80 -23.67 -9.18
CA SER A 2 6.34 -22.45 -8.53
C SER A 2 7.44 -21.70 -7.73
N GLU A 3 8.22 -22.43 -6.95
CA GLU A 3 9.31 -21.86 -6.15
C GLU A 3 10.38 -21.14 -6.99
N ARG A 4 10.76 -21.73 -8.11
CA ARG A 4 11.71 -21.10 -9.04
C ARG A 4 11.15 -19.82 -9.65
N ALA A 5 9.88 -19.82 -10.03
CA ALA A 5 9.21 -18.64 -10.58
C ALA A 5 9.10 -17.52 -9.52
N LEU A 6 8.80 -17.87 -8.28
CA LEU A 6 8.76 -16.92 -7.17
C LEU A 6 10.13 -16.26 -6.94
N LEU A 7 11.20 -17.07 -6.87
CA LEU A 7 12.56 -16.54 -6.69
C LEU A 7 12.99 -15.64 -7.85
N ALA A 8 12.68 -16.04 -9.09
CA ALA A 8 12.97 -15.20 -10.26
C ALA A 8 12.19 -13.87 -10.23
N ALA A 9 10.90 -13.92 -9.91
CA ALA A 9 10.07 -12.74 -9.81
C ALA A 9 10.56 -11.79 -8.70
N GLN A 10 10.96 -12.31 -7.55
CA GLN A 10 11.56 -11.52 -6.47
C GLN A 10 12.86 -10.84 -6.91
N GLY A 11 13.73 -11.59 -7.60
CA GLY A 11 14.98 -11.04 -8.14
C GLY A 11 14.73 -9.90 -9.13
N TYR A 12 13.78 -10.05 -10.04
CA TYR A 12 13.41 -8.98 -10.97
C TYR A 12 12.78 -7.78 -10.25
N LEU A 13 11.97 -8.02 -9.22
CA LEU A 13 11.40 -6.95 -8.40
C LEU A 13 12.50 -6.10 -7.72
N GLU A 14 13.51 -6.73 -7.15
CA GLU A 14 14.65 -6.05 -6.53
C GLU A 14 15.44 -5.19 -7.53
N LEU A 15 15.46 -5.60 -8.80
CA LEU A 15 16.09 -4.86 -9.88
C LEU A 15 15.18 -3.79 -10.51
N GLY A 16 13.93 -3.68 -10.06
CA GLY A 16 12.96 -2.75 -10.64
C GLY A 16 12.42 -3.18 -12.01
N MET A 17 12.63 -4.44 -12.41
CA MET A 17 12.22 -5.01 -13.68
C MET A 17 10.79 -5.57 -13.58
N VAL A 18 9.82 -4.66 -13.64
CA VAL A 18 8.40 -4.96 -13.36
C VAL A 18 7.80 -5.95 -14.37
N ASP A 19 8.04 -5.75 -15.67
CA ASP A 19 7.47 -6.59 -16.71
C ASP A 19 8.02 -8.01 -16.66
N GLU A 20 9.32 -8.15 -16.43
CA GLU A 20 9.99 -9.44 -16.28
C GLU A 20 9.50 -10.17 -15.02
N ALA A 21 9.33 -9.44 -13.91
CA ALA A 21 8.79 -10.01 -12.69
C ALA A 21 7.35 -10.54 -12.89
N LEU A 22 6.50 -9.76 -13.55
CA LEU A 22 5.14 -10.18 -13.86
C LEU A 22 5.10 -11.38 -14.82
N ALA A 23 6.01 -11.41 -15.80
CA ALA A 23 6.11 -12.53 -16.75
C ALA A 23 6.42 -13.85 -16.03
N GLU A 24 7.30 -13.83 -15.02
CA GLU A 24 7.61 -15.03 -14.23
C GLU A 24 6.38 -15.58 -13.47
N LEU A 25 5.46 -14.70 -13.07
CA LEU A 25 4.24 -15.10 -12.36
C LEU A 25 3.07 -15.43 -13.29
N SER A 26 3.11 -15.04 -14.56
CA SER A 26 1.98 -15.18 -15.49
C SER A 26 1.54 -16.63 -15.68
N PHE A 27 2.49 -17.55 -15.79
CA PHE A 27 2.22 -18.97 -15.91
C PHE A 27 1.46 -19.54 -14.71
N LEU A 28 1.81 -19.11 -13.50
CA LEU A 28 1.13 -19.51 -12.27
C LEU A 28 -0.29 -18.98 -12.23
N GLN A 29 -0.50 -17.76 -12.74
CA GLN A 29 -1.82 -17.16 -12.84
C GLN A 29 -2.72 -17.91 -13.83
N GLU A 30 -2.18 -18.33 -14.98
CA GLU A 30 -2.89 -19.14 -15.97
C GLU A 30 -3.36 -20.49 -15.40
N LEU A 31 -2.55 -21.09 -14.51
CA LEU A 31 -2.92 -22.29 -13.77
C LEU A 31 -3.95 -22.06 -12.66
N LYS A 32 -4.45 -20.82 -12.52
CA LYS A 32 -5.39 -20.41 -11.45
C LYS A 32 -4.89 -20.74 -10.04
N ILE A 33 -3.60 -20.60 -9.85
CA ILE A 33 -2.98 -20.77 -8.54
C ILE A 33 -3.22 -19.48 -7.73
N HIS A 34 -4.13 -19.55 -6.76
CA HIS A 34 -4.48 -18.45 -5.85
C HIS A 34 -3.72 -18.57 -4.51
N ASP A 35 -2.46 -18.96 -4.58
CA ASP A 35 -1.60 -19.01 -3.40
C ASP A 35 -1.40 -17.58 -2.88
N PRO A 36 -1.69 -17.31 -1.58
CA PRO A 36 -1.56 -15.97 -1.02
C PRO A 36 -0.17 -15.35 -1.21
N GLU A 37 0.89 -16.14 -1.15
CA GLU A 37 2.26 -15.67 -1.35
C GLU A 37 2.48 -15.17 -2.79
N ILE A 38 1.94 -15.89 -3.79
CA ILE A 38 2.02 -15.49 -5.19
C ILE A 38 1.22 -14.21 -5.44
N VAL A 39 0.00 -14.14 -4.90
CA VAL A 39 -0.89 -12.97 -5.05
C VAL A 39 -0.26 -11.75 -4.39
N GLU A 40 0.30 -11.91 -3.19
CA GLU A 40 0.98 -10.82 -2.47
C GLU A 40 2.21 -10.33 -3.24
N LEU A 41 3.05 -11.23 -3.75
CA LEU A 41 4.21 -10.83 -4.55
C LEU A 41 3.79 -10.07 -5.82
N ARG A 42 2.75 -10.53 -6.50
CA ARG A 42 2.19 -9.82 -7.66
C ARG A 42 1.72 -8.42 -7.29
N LEU A 43 1.07 -8.28 -6.14
CA LEU A 43 0.65 -6.97 -5.62
C LEU A 43 1.84 -6.04 -5.44
N HIS A 44 2.92 -6.49 -4.80
CA HIS A 44 4.13 -5.69 -4.60
C HIS A 44 4.78 -5.26 -5.92
N ILE A 45 4.84 -6.17 -6.89
CA ILE A 45 5.38 -5.86 -8.23
C ILE A 45 4.55 -4.78 -8.92
N LEU A 46 3.23 -4.91 -8.89
CA LEU A 46 2.31 -3.94 -9.49
C LEU A 46 2.38 -2.57 -8.81
N MET A 47 2.54 -2.54 -7.49
CA MET A 47 2.74 -1.30 -6.73
C MET A 47 4.04 -0.60 -7.14
N GLN A 48 5.13 -1.34 -7.24
CA GLN A 48 6.41 -0.78 -7.70
C GLN A 48 6.31 -0.24 -9.13
N GLY A 49 5.58 -0.91 -10.00
CA GLY A 49 5.32 -0.49 -11.38
C GLY A 49 4.28 0.62 -11.51
N GLN A 50 3.71 1.08 -10.40
CA GLN A 50 2.65 2.11 -10.38
C GLN A 50 1.42 1.73 -11.23
N ARG A 51 1.13 0.43 -11.31
CA ARG A 51 0.00 -0.11 -12.06
C ARG A 51 -1.23 -0.21 -11.15
N TRP A 52 -1.80 0.94 -10.85
CA TRP A 52 -2.77 1.12 -9.77
C TRP A 52 -4.06 0.31 -9.94
N HIS A 53 -4.64 0.27 -11.16
CA HIS A 53 -5.85 -0.52 -11.40
C HIS A 53 -5.60 -2.02 -11.18
N ALA A 54 -4.51 -2.55 -11.73
CA ALA A 54 -4.14 -3.95 -11.56
C ALA A 54 -3.76 -4.27 -10.11
N ALA A 55 -3.07 -3.34 -9.43
CA ALA A 55 -2.74 -3.48 -8.02
C ALA A 55 -4.00 -3.54 -7.14
N LEU A 56 -4.98 -2.68 -7.38
CA LEU A 56 -6.26 -2.70 -6.66
C LEU A 56 -6.99 -4.04 -6.84
N ALA A 57 -7.10 -4.51 -8.09
CA ALA A 57 -7.74 -5.80 -8.39
C ALA A 57 -7.01 -6.96 -7.68
N THR A 58 -5.68 -6.91 -7.64
CA THR A 58 -4.85 -7.93 -6.96
C THR A 58 -5.01 -7.85 -5.44
N ALA A 59 -5.11 -6.66 -4.85
CA ALA A 59 -5.40 -6.49 -3.44
C ALA A 59 -6.76 -7.08 -3.06
N GLU A 60 -7.78 -6.85 -3.89
CA GLU A 60 -9.11 -7.45 -3.70
C GLU A 60 -9.08 -8.98 -3.80
N GLU A 61 -8.31 -9.52 -4.74
CA GLU A 61 -8.08 -10.96 -4.85
C GLU A 61 -7.42 -11.51 -3.58
N LEU A 62 -6.40 -10.84 -3.07
CA LEU A 62 -5.70 -11.25 -1.85
C LEU A 62 -6.65 -11.26 -0.64
N LEU A 63 -7.55 -10.29 -0.52
CA LEU A 63 -8.55 -10.25 0.55
C LEU A 63 -9.57 -11.38 0.46
N ARG A 64 -9.86 -11.88 -0.73
CA ARG A 64 -10.74 -13.05 -0.90
C ARG A 64 -10.10 -14.34 -0.37
N VAL A 65 -8.79 -14.50 -0.56
CA VAL A 65 -8.06 -15.71 -0.09
C VAL A 65 -7.52 -15.56 1.33
N THR A 66 -7.23 -14.33 1.75
CA THR A 66 -6.71 -14.01 3.09
C THR A 66 -7.36 -12.72 3.60
N PRO A 67 -8.52 -12.82 4.29
CA PRO A 67 -9.30 -11.64 4.69
C PRO A 67 -8.60 -10.64 5.60
N ASN A 68 -7.54 -11.05 6.30
CA ASN A 68 -6.77 -10.18 7.20
C ASN A 68 -5.38 -9.83 6.66
N ALA A 69 -5.18 -9.96 5.35
CA ALA A 69 -3.90 -9.66 4.71
C ALA A 69 -3.57 -8.16 4.81
N VAL A 70 -2.67 -7.80 5.70
CA VAL A 70 -2.22 -6.41 5.91
C VAL A 70 -1.77 -5.73 4.61
N PRO A 71 -0.94 -6.36 3.75
CA PRO A 71 -0.52 -5.74 2.50
C PRO A 71 -1.68 -5.36 1.58
N ALA A 72 -2.76 -6.14 1.58
CA ALA A 72 -3.93 -5.85 0.74
C ALA A 72 -4.65 -4.58 1.18
N TYR A 73 -4.73 -4.31 2.48
CA TYR A 73 -5.32 -3.06 3.00
C TYR A 73 -4.43 -1.86 2.71
N ILE A 74 -3.15 -1.95 3.01
CA ILE A 74 -2.19 -0.84 2.84
C ILE A 74 -2.03 -0.50 1.35
N HIS A 75 -1.71 -1.48 0.52
CA HIS A 75 -1.44 -1.25 -0.90
C HIS A 75 -2.73 -1.03 -1.71
N GLY A 76 -3.82 -1.71 -1.37
CA GLY A 76 -5.12 -1.46 -1.99
C GLY A 76 -5.62 -0.04 -1.74
N ALA A 77 -5.49 0.44 -0.52
CA ALA A 77 -5.82 1.82 -0.18
C ALA A 77 -4.92 2.82 -0.93
N PHE A 78 -3.62 2.56 -0.97
CA PHE A 78 -2.69 3.43 -1.70
C PHE A 78 -3.02 3.49 -3.19
N ALA A 79 -3.32 2.36 -3.82
CA ALA A 79 -3.74 2.31 -5.22
C ALA A 79 -5.03 3.11 -5.45
N LEU A 80 -6.02 2.99 -4.57
CA LEU A 80 -7.24 3.81 -4.61
C LEU A 80 -6.93 5.30 -4.54
N HIS A 81 -6.05 5.70 -3.63
CA HIS A 81 -5.64 7.09 -3.48
C HIS A 81 -4.97 7.64 -4.76
N GLU A 82 -4.05 6.88 -5.34
CA GLU A 82 -3.38 7.25 -6.59
C GLU A 82 -4.36 7.34 -7.78
N LEU A 83 -5.46 6.59 -7.74
CA LEU A 83 -6.55 6.67 -8.72
C LEU A 83 -7.53 7.83 -8.46
N GLY A 84 -7.27 8.67 -7.45
CA GLY A 84 -8.13 9.79 -7.09
C GLY A 84 -9.30 9.42 -6.18
N CYS A 85 -9.38 8.18 -5.70
CA CYS A 85 -10.44 7.67 -4.83
C CYS A 85 -10.01 7.72 -3.35
N THR A 86 -9.61 8.89 -2.87
CA THR A 86 -8.99 9.05 -1.52
C THR A 86 -9.95 8.70 -0.38
N ARG A 87 -11.25 8.97 -0.53
CA ARG A 87 -12.25 8.62 0.49
C ARG A 87 -12.37 7.11 0.64
N GLU A 88 -12.47 6.40 -0.49
CA GLU A 88 -12.51 4.95 -0.52
C GLU A 88 -11.21 4.33 0.00
N ALA A 89 -10.07 4.96 -0.28
CA ALA A 89 -8.76 4.55 0.24
C ALA A 89 -8.76 4.60 1.78
N ARG A 90 -9.18 5.71 2.36
CA ARG A 90 -9.32 5.86 3.81
C ARG A 90 -10.24 4.80 4.39
N ASP A 91 -11.42 4.64 3.81
CA ASP A 91 -12.43 3.72 4.31
C ASP A 91 -11.95 2.26 4.25
N LEU A 92 -11.25 1.86 3.17
CA LEU A 92 -10.64 0.54 3.06
C LEU A 92 -9.59 0.33 4.16
N LEU A 93 -8.67 1.25 4.34
CA LEU A 93 -7.59 1.11 5.31
C LEU A 93 -8.12 1.03 6.75
N LEU A 94 -9.17 1.79 7.08
CA LEU A 94 -9.82 1.74 8.39
C LEU A 94 -10.51 0.42 8.69
N LYS A 95 -10.88 -0.36 7.67
CA LYS A 95 -11.47 -1.70 7.83
C LYS A 95 -10.44 -2.78 8.10
N GLY A 96 -9.15 -2.48 8.00
CA GLY A 96 -8.09 -3.44 8.24
C GLY A 96 -8.06 -4.00 9.66
N PRO A 97 -7.36 -5.11 9.88
CA PRO A 97 -7.29 -5.75 11.19
C PRO A 97 -6.73 -4.81 12.26
N PRO A 98 -7.10 -5.00 13.54
CA PRO A 98 -6.68 -4.10 14.64
C PRO A 98 -5.17 -3.93 14.76
N ASP A 99 -4.38 -4.96 14.43
CA ASP A 99 -2.91 -4.93 14.49
C ASP A 99 -2.29 -3.86 13.60
N LEU A 100 -3.00 -3.45 12.53
CA LEU A 100 -2.57 -2.33 11.67
C LEU A 100 -2.32 -1.04 12.44
N ARG A 101 -3.03 -0.82 13.56
CA ARG A 101 -2.87 0.39 14.38
C ARG A 101 -1.52 0.46 15.09
N ASN A 102 -0.76 -0.62 15.08
CA ASN A 102 0.62 -0.65 15.59
C ASN A 102 1.67 -0.31 14.52
N ASP A 103 1.25 -0.17 13.26
CA ASP A 103 2.12 0.15 12.13
C ASP A 103 2.13 1.67 11.87
N PRO A 104 3.29 2.33 11.90
CA PRO A 104 3.39 3.77 11.59
C PRO A 104 2.89 4.10 10.18
N THR A 105 3.04 3.19 9.21
CA THR A 105 2.56 3.36 7.84
C THR A 105 1.05 3.54 7.79
N PHE A 106 0.30 2.76 8.60
CA PHE A 106 -1.15 2.90 8.69
C PHE A 106 -1.56 4.33 9.05
N HIS A 107 -0.99 4.85 10.14
CA HIS A 107 -1.30 6.19 10.62
C HIS A 107 -0.83 7.28 9.67
N TYR A 108 0.33 7.08 9.04
CA TYR A 108 0.85 8.01 8.04
C TYR A 108 -0.10 8.12 6.84
N ASN A 109 -0.50 6.99 6.28
CA ASN A 109 -1.39 6.97 5.12
C ASN A 109 -2.78 7.54 5.45
N ILE A 110 -3.35 7.20 6.61
CA ILE A 110 -4.60 7.84 7.08
C ILE A 110 -4.42 9.35 7.19
N GLY A 111 -3.30 9.82 7.75
CA GLY A 111 -2.97 11.23 7.84
C GLY A 111 -2.94 11.92 6.47
N CYS A 112 -2.29 11.31 5.49
CA CYS A 112 -2.24 11.82 4.11
C CYS A 112 -3.65 11.88 3.50
N TYR A 113 -4.44 10.83 3.64
CA TYR A 113 -5.80 10.80 3.07
C TYR A 113 -6.70 11.84 3.72
N GLU A 114 -6.64 11.98 5.04
CA GLU A 114 -7.41 13.00 5.76
C GLU A 114 -6.99 14.42 5.34
N ALA A 115 -5.70 14.67 5.12
CA ALA A 115 -5.20 15.96 4.64
C ALA A 115 -5.73 16.30 3.26
N VAL A 116 -5.67 15.35 2.32
CA VAL A 116 -6.21 15.52 0.96
C VAL A 116 -7.72 15.75 0.98
N LEU A 117 -8.45 15.13 1.91
CA LEU A 117 -9.89 15.30 2.10
C LEU A 117 -10.26 16.61 2.83
N GLY A 118 -9.28 17.39 3.28
CA GLY A 118 -9.50 18.65 3.97
C GLY A 118 -9.76 18.52 5.48
N ASN A 119 -9.57 17.33 6.05
CA ASN A 119 -9.80 17.05 7.47
C ASN A 119 -8.51 17.27 8.29
N ARG A 120 -8.11 18.54 8.43
CA ARG A 120 -6.84 18.96 9.04
C ARG A 120 -6.59 18.35 10.42
N ASN A 121 -7.57 18.43 11.31
CA ASN A 121 -7.40 17.93 12.68
C ASN A 121 -7.20 16.43 12.73
N SER A 122 -7.98 15.66 11.96
CA SER A 122 -7.84 14.21 11.85
C SER A 122 -6.50 13.83 11.23
N ALA A 123 -6.06 14.57 10.22
CA ALA A 123 -4.75 14.37 9.59
C ALA A 123 -3.63 14.54 10.61
N MET A 124 -3.62 15.64 11.35
CA MET A 124 -2.59 15.90 12.36
C MET A 124 -2.60 14.87 13.48
N GLN A 125 -3.78 14.43 13.92
CA GLN A 125 -3.89 13.37 14.94
C GLN A 125 -3.25 12.07 14.47
N SER A 126 -3.52 11.65 13.24
CA SER A 126 -2.95 10.42 12.67
C SER A 126 -1.44 10.55 12.46
N LEU A 127 -0.97 11.67 11.93
CA LEU A 127 0.46 11.91 11.72
C LEU A 127 1.25 11.90 13.03
N ARG A 128 0.71 12.47 14.11
CA ARG A 128 1.35 12.41 15.42
C ARG A 128 1.50 10.98 15.92
N LYS A 129 0.49 10.13 15.70
CA LYS A 129 0.58 8.69 16.04
C LYS A 129 1.67 8.00 15.22
N SER A 130 1.74 8.28 13.92
CA SER A 130 2.78 7.74 13.05
C SER A 130 4.18 8.13 13.54
N PHE A 131 4.40 9.41 13.79
CA PHE A 131 5.70 9.93 14.26
C PHE A 131 6.08 9.41 15.65
N ALA A 132 5.10 9.17 16.51
CA ALA A 132 5.34 8.56 17.83
C ALA A 132 5.81 7.10 17.70
N LEU A 133 5.32 6.37 16.69
CA LEU A 133 5.73 5.00 16.42
C LEU A 133 7.07 4.93 15.66
N ASP A 134 7.29 5.85 14.74
CA ASP A 134 8.52 5.95 13.96
C ASP A 134 8.77 7.41 13.53
N GLU A 135 9.72 8.06 14.17
CA GLU A 135 10.07 9.47 13.95
C GLU A 135 10.55 9.76 12.52
N THR A 136 11.09 8.76 11.81
CA THR A 136 11.59 8.95 10.43
C THR A 136 10.49 9.36 9.46
N TYR A 137 9.22 9.05 9.76
CA TYR A 137 8.09 9.49 8.92
C TYR A 137 7.90 11.01 8.89
N ARG A 138 8.41 11.73 9.89
CA ARG A 138 8.37 13.20 9.90
C ARG A 138 9.16 13.79 8.73
N ASP A 139 10.31 13.20 8.40
CA ASP A 139 11.16 13.67 7.30
C ASP A 139 10.48 13.47 5.95
N PHE A 140 9.76 12.36 5.78
CA PHE A 140 8.94 12.14 4.59
C PHE A 140 7.78 13.14 4.50
N ALA A 141 7.12 13.39 5.62
CA ALA A 141 5.95 14.27 5.69
C ALA A 141 6.23 15.71 5.24
N ILE A 142 7.41 16.22 5.54
CA ILE A 142 7.83 17.59 5.18
C ILE A 142 7.84 17.79 3.65
N GLN A 143 8.11 16.73 2.89
CA GLN A 143 8.26 16.78 1.43
C GLN A 143 7.07 16.16 0.69
N ASP A 144 6.14 15.54 1.41
CA ASP A 144 5.02 14.82 0.80
C ASP A 144 4.00 15.82 0.21
N PRO A 145 3.71 15.72 -1.11
CA PRO A 145 2.73 16.60 -1.76
C PRO A 145 1.32 16.50 -1.16
N ASP A 146 0.92 15.33 -0.66
CA ASP A 146 -0.39 15.13 -0.04
C ASP A 146 -0.57 15.95 1.23
N LEU A 147 0.54 16.34 1.88
CA LEU A 147 0.55 17.09 3.13
C LEU A 147 0.83 18.58 2.94
N GLU A 148 0.85 19.06 1.71
CA GLU A 148 1.18 20.46 1.42
C GLU A 148 0.29 21.45 2.17
N SER A 149 -1.02 21.16 2.27
CA SER A 149 -1.99 22.02 2.95
C SER A 149 -1.78 22.20 4.45
N ILE A 150 -1.05 21.26 5.08
CA ILE A 150 -0.79 21.25 6.53
C ILE A 150 0.70 21.20 6.87
N ARG A 151 1.57 21.44 5.89
CA ARG A 151 3.02 21.32 6.05
C ARG A 151 3.58 22.20 7.17
N GLU A 152 3.07 23.41 7.32
CA GLU A 152 3.50 24.32 8.37
C GLU A 152 3.24 23.76 9.77
N ASP A 153 2.14 23.03 9.95
CA ASP A 153 1.80 22.40 11.24
C ASP A 153 2.71 21.21 11.56
N ILE A 154 3.20 20.52 10.53
CA ILE A 154 4.10 19.35 10.67
C ILE A 154 5.51 19.78 11.07
N ALA A 155 5.96 20.96 10.59
CA ALA A 155 7.31 21.47 10.81
C ALA A 155 7.54 21.87 12.29
N PHE A 156 6.49 22.01 13.09
CA PHE A 156 6.49 22.32 14.51
C PHE A 156 5.95 21.14 15.32
#